data_d4be51d349b13176ff226017c394b8a4
#
_entry.id   d4be51d349b13176ff226017c394b8a4
#
_cell.length_a   1.000
_cell.length_b   1.000
_cell.length_c   1.000
_cell.angle_alpha   90.00
_cell.angle_beta   90.00
_cell.angle_gamma   90.00
#
_symmetry.space_group_name_H-M   'P 1'
#
loop_
_entity.id
_entity.type
_entity.pdbx_description
1 polymer ?
#
loop_
_entity_poly.entity_id
_entity_poly.type
_entity_poly.pdbx_seq_one_letter_code
_entity_poly.pdbx_strand_id
1 'polypeptide(L)'
;MTTHQCKDYQELSKVAAEWLIQRIRKNPLSKIGVATGNSPLEMYRNIAKTRNLNTKSLSLFQLDEWVGLSEFQHSCMSYIEKELRIPWEIPSERAYYFSPGLTPLDSKIQAEEAANSMEKKLDKKGPLDILILGMGKNGHLGFIEPDENWPSDECYVSELTPATQNHKMISSENTPPEFGLTLGIKSILEAKEILFIVTGTEKKSIYSEWLKKVVTPKLPASILWKHPRVSLITDL
;
A
#
# COMPACT_ATOMS: atom_id res chain seq x y z
N MET A 1 10.40 1.90 -16.20
CA MET A 1 10.03 0.74 -15.38
C MET A 1 11.11 -0.32 -15.48
N THR A 2 11.54 -0.91 -14.37
CA THR A 2 12.43 -2.07 -14.31
C THR A 2 11.64 -3.28 -13.79
N THR A 3 11.94 -4.49 -14.30
CA THR A 3 11.26 -5.72 -13.88
C THR A 3 12.26 -6.73 -13.36
N HIS A 4 11.96 -7.32 -12.20
CA HIS A 4 12.70 -8.42 -11.60
C HIS A 4 11.79 -9.64 -11.54
N GLN A 5 12.08 -10.64 -12.36
CA GLN A 5 11.38 -11.92 -12.37
C GLN A 5 12.01 -12.84 -11.33
N CYS A 6 11.19 -13.37 -10.44
CA CYS A 6 11.58 -14.28 -9.38
C CYS A 6 10.94 -15.66 -9.60
N LYS A 7 11.55 -16.69 -9.08
CA LYS A 7 11.04 -18.07 -9.22
C LYS A 7 9.86 -18.39 -8.29
N ASP A 8 9.82 -17.71 -7.13
CA ASP A 8 8.83 -17.93 -6.09
C ASP A 8 8.70 -16.71 -5.16
N TYR A 9 7.71 -16.75 -4.26
CA TYR A 9 7.45 -15.69 -3.28
C TYR A 9 8.60 -15.46 -2.30
N GLN A 10 9.40 -16.49 -1.99
CA GLN A 10 10.54 -16.33 -1.07
C GLN A 10 11.66 -15.52 -1.72
N GLU A 11 11.99 -15.82 -2.97
CA GLU A 11 12.96 -15.05 -3.73
C GLU A 11 12.46 -13.62 -3.97
N LEU A 12 11.21 -13.46 -4.38
CA LEU A 12 10.55 -12.16 -4.54
C LEU A 12 10.71 -11.31 -3.27
N SER A 13 10.39 -11.87 -2.12
CA SER A 13 10.45 -11.17 -0.84
C SER A 13 11.87 -10.75 -0.46
N LYS A 14 12.89 -11.56 -0.78
CA LYS A 14 14.30 -11.22 -0.58
C LYS A 14 14.74 -10.11 -1.51
N VAL A 15 14.45 -10.21 -2.81
CA VAL A 15 14.79 -9.19 -3.81
C VAL A 15 14.13 -7.86 -3.47
N ALA A 16 12.85 -7.87 -3.08
CA ALA A 16 12.13 -6.68 -2.65
C ALA A 16 12.73 -6.07 -1.37
N ALA A 17 13.13 -6.90 -0.40
CA ALA A 17 13.79 -6.43 0.80
C ALA A 17 15.15 -5.78 0.48
N GLU A 18 15.98 -6.41 -0.32
CA GLU A 18 17.28 -5.86 -0.75
C GLU A 18 17.11 -4.54 -1.50
N TRP A 19 16.11 -4.46 -2.38
CA TRP A 19 15.78 -3.23 -3.09
C TRP A 19 15.47 -2.08 -2.12
N LEU A 20 14.66 -2.32 -1.10
CA LEU A 20 14.27 -1.30 -0.12
C LEU A 20 15.42 -0.99 0.86
N ILE A 21 16.17 -1.99 1.32
CA ILE A 21 17.35 -1.81 2.19
C ILE A 21 18.38 -0.88 1.56
N GLN A 22 18.67 -1.05 0.27
CA GLN A 22 19.62 -0.18 -0.44
C GLN A 22 19.17 1.29 -0.41
N ARG A 23 17.86 1.54 -0.54
CA ARG A 23 17.29 2.88 -0.51
C ARG A 23 17.28 3.49 0.89
N ILE A 24 16.94 2.70 1.89
CA ILE A 24 17.00 3.11 3.31
C ILE A 24 18.45 3.47 3.70
N ARG A 25 19.44 2.69 3.28
CA ARG A 25 20.85 3.01 3.52
C ARG A 25 21.29 4.31 2.85
N LYS A 26 20.78 4.58 1.66
CA LYS A 26 21.08 5.81 0.91
C LYS A 26 20.37 7.04 1.52
N ASN A 27 19.15 6.87 2.01
CA ASN A 27 18.38 7.93 2.66
C ASN A 27 17.59 7.36 3.86
N PRO A 28 18.18 7.35 5.07
CA PRO A 28 17.49 6.83 6.26
C PRO A 28 16.35 7.73 6.76
N LEU A 29 16.15 8.91 6.18
CA LEU A 29 15.04 9.84 6.46
C LEU A 29 13.87 9.66 5.49
N SER A 30 13.89 8.62 4.65
CA SER A 30 12.87 8.40 3.63
C SER A 30 11.46 8.36 4.20
N LYS A 31 10.54 8.97 3.46
CA LYS A 31 9.10 8.88 3.63
C LYS A 31 8.59 7.72 2.77
N ILE A 32 8.02 6.71 3.41
CA ILE A 32 7.63 5.47 2.74
C ILE A 32 6.11 5.29 2.88
N GLY A 33 5.40 5.29 1.75
CA GLY A 33 4.02 4.83 1.69
C GLY A 33 4.00 3.31 1.70
N VAL A 34 3.21 2.70 2.60
CA VAL A 34 3.26 1.27 2.86
C VAL A 34 1.91 0.60 2.60
N ALA A 35 1.92 -0.40 1.73
CA ALA A 35 0.78 -1.30 1.53
C ALA A 35 0.76 -2.39 2.61
N THR A 36 -0.44 -2.90 2.88
CA THR A 36 -0.68 -4.03 3.78
C THR A 36 -0.89 -5.34 2.99
N GLY A 37 -1.22 -6.41 3.70
CA GLY A 37 -1.54 -7.71 3.11
C GLY A 37 -0.34 -8.63 2.88
N ASN A 38 -0.59 -9.75 2.20
CA ASN A 38 0.37 -10.84 2.09
C ASN A 38 1.53 -10.57 1.12
N SER A 39 1.31 -9.75 0.09
CA SER A 39 2.34 -9.53 -0.94
C SER A 39 3.64 -8.93 -0.37
N PRO A 40 3.63 -7.86 0.46
CA PRO A 40 4.85 -7.30 1.03
C PRO A 40 5.27 -7.92 2.37
N LEU A 41 4.51 -8.83 2.96
CA LEU A 41 4.68 -9.29 4.34
C LEU A 41 6.10 -9.81 4.64
N GLU A 42 6.56 -10.80 3.87
CA GLU A 42 7.90 -11.38 4.12
C GLU A 42 9.03 -10.42 3.77
N MET A 43 8.81 -9.48 2.85
CA MET A 43 9.75 -8.38 2.61
C MET A 43 9.94 -7.54 3.89
N TYR A 44 8.85 -7.14 4.55
CA TYR A 44 8.89 -6.35 5.80
C TYR A 44 9.62 -7.11 6.91
N ARG A 45 9.33 -8.40 7.08
CA ARG A 45 9.98 -9.28 8.06
C ARG A 45 11.47 -9.49 7.77
N ASN A 46 11.87 -9.57 6.52
CA ASN A 46 13.27 -9.67 6.12
C ASN A 46 14.04 -8.37 6.47
N ILE A 47 13.40 -7.22 6.30
CA ILE A 47 13.97 -5.93 6.68
C ILE A 47 14.14 -5.83 8.20
N ALA A 48 13.14 -6.24 8.98
CA ALA A 48 13.21 -6.27 10.45
C ALA A 48 14.39 -7.10 10.99
N LYS A 49 14.78 -8.17 10.26
CA LYS A 49 15.92 -9.05 10.63
C LYS A 49 17.27 -8.50 10.17
N THR A 50 17.31 -7.42 9.40
CA THR A 50 18.53 -6.88 8.82
C THR A 50 19.35 -6.12 9.87
N ARG A 51 20.52 -6.63 10.20
CA ARG A 51 21.42 -5.97 11.16
C ARG A 51 21.98 -4.66 10.60
N ASN A 52 22.23 -3.70 11.48
CA ASN A 52 22.87 -2.41 11.15
C ASN A 52 22.12 -1.61 10.07
N LEU A 53 20.79 -1.72 10.03
CA LEU A 53 19.93 -0.90 9.20
C LEU A 53 19.26 0.18 10.07
N ASN A 54 19.47 1.46 9.75
CA ASN A 54 18.81 2.54 10.47
C ASN A 54 17.40 2.74 9.94
N THR A 55 16.42 2.12 10.58
CA THR A 55 15.00 2.25 10.28
C THR A 55 14.30 3.29 11.17
N LYS A 56 14.86 3.62 12.33
CA LYS A 56 14.26 4.54 13.33
C LYS A 56 13.99 5.94 12.80
N SER A 57 14.74 6.37 11.78
CA SER A 57 14.61 7.70 11.20
C SER A 57 13.64 7.78 10.02
N LEU A 58 13.09 6.65 9.56
CA LEU A 58 12.08 6.59 8.51
C LEU A 58 10.77 7.25 8.96
N SER A 59 9.96 7.64 7.98
CA SER A 59 8.57 8.02 8.20
C SER A 59 7.66 7.11 7.39
N LEU A 60 6.66 6.50 8.03
CA LEU A 60 5.68 5.63 7.38
C LEU A 60 4.39 6.40 7.11
N PHE A 61 3.83 6.18 5.94
CA PHE A 61 2.51 6.67 5.54
C PHE A 61 1.64 5.48 5.14
N GLN A 62 0.51 5.35 5.78
CA GLN A 62 -0.48 4.33 5.47
C GLN A 62 -1.06 4.56 4.08
N LEU A 63 -1.15 3.51 3.25
CA LEU A 63 -1.71 3.56 1.91
C LEU A 63 -3.24 3.58 1.92
N ASP A 64 -3.83 2.73 2.75
CA ASP A 64 -5.27 2.45 2.76
C ASP A 64 -5.74 2.00 4.16
N GLU A 65 -7.05 2.14 4.44
CA GLU A 65 -7.68 1.65 5.67
C GLU A 65 -9.13 1.25 5.41
N TRP A 66 -9.56 0.19 6.07
CA TRP A 66 -10.94 -0.28 6.07
C TRP A 66 -11.84 0.65 6.90
N VAL A 67 -13.11 0.82 6.48
CA VAL A 67 -14.12 1.58 7.23
C VAL A 67 -15.24 0.64 7.66
N GLY A 68 -15.58 0.67 8.96
CA GLY A 68 -16.66 -0.16 9.51
C GLY A 68 -16.22 -1.54 9.98
N LEU A 69 -14.93 -1.73 10.33
CA LEU A 69 -14.48 -2.96 10.97
C LEU A 69 -15.05 -3.10 12.38
N SER A 70 -15.41 -4.32 12.77
CA SER A 70 -15.82 -4.62 14.15
C SER A 70 -14.65 -4.68 15.11
N GLU A 71 -13.46 -5.08 14.62
CA GLU A 71 -12.28 -5.26 15.45
C GLU A 71 -11.05 -4.55 14.85
N PHE A 72 -10.39 -3.73 15.69
CA PHE A 72 -9.18 -2.99 15.30
C PHE A 72 -8.05 -3.90 14.81
N GLN A 73 -7.94 -5.13 15.34
CA GLN A 73 -6.88 -6.06 14.92
C GLN A 73 -6.90 -6.43 13.42
N HIS A 74 -8.04 -6.22 12.73
CA HIS A 74 -8.20 -6.46 11.29
C HIS A 74 -7.87 -5.21 10.45
N SER A 75 -7.56 -4.07 11.09
CA SER A 75 -7.23 -2.83 10.41
C SER A 75 -5.86 -2.86 9.73
N CYS A 76 -5.72 -2.05 8.67
CA CYS A 76 -4.42 -1.85 8.04
C CYS A 76 -3.43 -1.18 9.00
N MET A 77 -3.90 -0.27 9.88
CA MET A 77 -3.07 0.32 10.93
C MET A 77 -2.51 -0.75 11.87
N SER A 78 -3.35 -1.68 12.37
CA SER A 78 -2.89 -2.78 13.24
C SER A 78 -1.82 -3.64 12.55
N TYR A 79 -1.99 -3.93 11.28
CA TYR A 79 -0.98 -4.63 10.48
C TYR A 79 0.33 -3.86 10.41
N ILE A 80 0.29 -2.54 10.10
CA ILE A 80 1.49 -1.70 10.00
C ILE A 80 2.21 -1.62 11.35
N GLU A 81 1.49 -1.48 12.45
CA GLU A 81 2.06 -1.50 13.80
C GLU A 81 2.83 -2.80 14.07
N LYS A 82 2.19 -3.94 13.81
CA LYS A 82 2.71 -5.27 14.11
C LYS A 82 3.87 -5.69 13.20
N GLU A 83 3.77 -5.47 11.90
CA GLU A 83 4.70 -6.02 10.91
C GLU A 83 5.81 -5.02 10.47
N LEU A 84 5.60 -3.72 10.71
CA LEU A 84 6.55 -2.66 10.31
C LEU A 84 7.00 -1.80 11.49
N ARG A 85 6.11 -0.96 12.05
CA ARG A 85 6.55 0.11 12.96
C ARG A 85 7.29 -0.43 14.17
N ILE A 86 6.71 -1.39 14.88
CA ILE A 86 7.32 -1.97 16.08
C ILE A 86 8.59 -2.75 15.73
N PRO A 87 8.59 -3.71 14.76
CA PRO A 87 9.79 -4.47 14.41
C PRO A 87 10.92 -3.63 13.81
N TRP A 88 10.60 -2.50 13.16
CA TRP A 88 11.60 -1.58 12.60
C TRP A 88 12.00 -0.49 13.59
N GLU A 89 11.47 -0.52 14.81
CA GLU A 89 11.71 0.45 15.89
C GLU A 89 11.46 1.91 15.46
N ILE A 90 10.46 2.14 14.60
CA ILE A 90 10.09 3.48 14.15
C ILE A 90 9.28 4.17 15.25
N PRO A 91 9.65 5.39 15.67
CA PRO A 91 8.88 6.16 16.66
C PRO A 91 7.44 6.44 16.16
N SER A 92 6.48 6.42 17.08
CA SER A 92 5.06 6.59 16.75
C SER A 92 4.76 7.94 16.05
N GLU A 93 5.48 8.99 16.40
CA GLU A 93 5.36 10.32 15.78
C GLU A 93 5.86 10.38 14.31
N ARG A 94 6.47 9.28 13.84
CA ARG A 94 6.92 9.12 12.46
C ARG A 94 6.04 8.16 11.65
N ALA A 95 4.96 7.66 12.23
CA ALA A 95 3.96 6.85 11.53
C ALA A 95 2.66 7.65 11.35
N TYR A 96 2.22 7.79 10.12
CA TYR A 96 1.06 8.59 9.75
C TYR A 96 -0.05 7.67 9.28
N TYR A 97 -1.13 7.64 10.08
CA TYR A 97 -2.30 6.81 9.85
C TYR A 97 -3.51 7.66 9.50
N PHE A 98 -4.48 7.05 8.82
CA PHE A 98 -5.80 7.63 8.61
C PHE A 98 -6.53 7.78 9.94
N SER A 99 -6.64 6.70 10.72
CA SER A 99 -7.26 6.77 12.03
C SER A 99 -6.39 7.53 13.03
N PRO A 100 -6.97 8.40 13.87
CA PRO A 100 -6.24 9.12 14.91
C PRO A 100 -5.90 8.25 16.14
N GLY A 101 -6.43 7.03 16.25
CA GLY A 101 -6.28 6.16 17.41
C GLY A 101 -6.43 4.68 17.06
N LEU A 102 -6.40 3.84 18.12
CA LEU A 102 -6.54 2.38 18.02
C LEU A 102 -8.01 1.93 17.90
N THR A 103 -8.86 2.75 17.30
CA THR A 103 -10.26 2.44 17.06
C THR A 103 -10.54 2.43 15.56
N PRO A 104 -11.33 1.48 15.06
CA PRO A 104 -11.78 1.52 13.69
C PRO A 104 -12.53 2.82 13.37
N LEU A 105 -12.48 3.25 12.12
CA LEU A 105 -13.36 4.28 11.59
C LEU A 105 -14.73 3.61 11.34
N ASP A 106 -15.78 4.10 11.97
CA ASP A 106 -17.09 3.44 11.98
C ASP A 106 -18.11 4.09 11.05
N SER A 107 -17.79 5.24 10.46
CA SER A 107 -18.69 5.97 9.58
C SER A 107 -17.99 6.61 8.38
N LYS A 108 -18.75 6.82 7.30
CA LYS A 108 -18.27 7.51 6.11
C LYS A 108 -17.83 8.95 6.41
N ILE A 109 -18.51 9.64 7.34
CA ILE A 109 -18.16 11.02 7.74
C ILE A 109 -16.78 11.04 8.41
N GLN A 110 -16.54 10.17 9.37
CA GLN A 110 -15.21 10.06 10.01
C GLN A 110 -14.13 9.69 9.01
N ALA A 111 -14.45 8.82 8.05
CA ALA A 111 -13.54 8.43 6.98
C ALA A 111 -13.19 9.62 6.05
N GLU A 112 -14.16 10.47 5.69
CA GLU A 112 -13.92 11.68 4.89
C GLU A 112 -13.04 12.69 5.65
N GLU A 113 -13.27 12.89 6.94
CA GLU A 113 -12.41 13.72 7.79
C GLU A 113 -10.98 13.15 7.88
N ALA A 114 -10.85 11.84 8.00
CA ALA A 114 -9.57 11.14 8.04
C ALA A 114 -8.81 11.25 6.70
N ALA A 115 -9.51 11.15 5.57
CA ALA A 115 -8.94 11.37 4.23
C ALA A 115 -8.37 12.78 4.10
N ASN A 116 -9.17 13.81 4.45
CA ASN A 116 -8.75 15.21 4.44
C ASN A 116 -7.56 15.47 5.39
N SER A 117 -7.52 14.81 6.54
CA SER A 117 -6.41 14.92 7.49
C SER A 117 -5.11 14.31 6.93
N MET A 118 -5.20 13.16 6.26
CA MET A 118 -4.04 12.53 5.62
C MET A 118 -3.51 13.36 4.46
N GLU A 119 -4.39 13.90 3.61
CA GLU A 119 -3.99 14.78 2.50
C GLU A 119 -3.19 16.00 3.02
N LYS A 120 -3.69 16.68 4.04
CA LYS A 120 -2.96 17.80 4.68
C LYS A 120 -1.59 17.40 5.23
N LYS A 121 -1.46 16.16 5.75
CA LYS A 121 -0.15 15.64 6.21
C LYS A 121 0.80 15.41 5.03
N LEU A 122 0.30 14.86 3.92
CA LEU A 122 1.07 14.65 2.69
C LEU A 122 1.53 15.98 2.09
N ASP A 123 0.63 16.94 1.94
CA ASP A 123 0.97 18.29 1.42
C ASP A 123 2.05 18.96 2.27
N LYS A 124 1.93 18.89 3.59
CA LYS A 124 2.92 19.47 4.51
C LYS A 124 4.28 18.78 4.47
N LYS A 125 4.30 17.46 4.29
CA LYS A 125 5.53 16.66 4.31
C LYS A 125 6.19 16.54 2.93
N GLY A 126 5.45 16.86 1.87
CA GLY A 126 5.87 16.72 0.47
C GLY A 126 5.86 15.26 0.01
N PRO A 127 6.16 15.01 -1.28
CA PRO A 127 5.96 13.71 -1.89
C PRO A 127 6.70 12.59 -1.18
N LEU A 128 6.14 11.38 -1.26
CA LEU A 128 6.75 10.16 -0.73
C LEU A 128 8.07 9.87 -1.48
N ASP A 129 9.10 9.48 -0.75
CA ASP A 129 10.36 9.06 -1.37
C ASP A 129 10.21 7.68 -2.03
N ILE A 130 9.45 6.80 -1.38
CA ILE A 130 9.15 5.46 -1.86
C ILE A 130 7.67 5.18 -1.60
N LEU A 131 6.98 4.60 -2.58
CA LEU A 131 5.64 4.06 -2.40
C LEU A 131 5.65 2.56 -2.72
N ILE A 132 5.23 1.75 -1.75
CA ILE A 132 5.12 0.30 -1.89
C ILE A 132 3.67 -0.02 -2.25
N LEU A 133 3.48 -0.71 -3.38
CA LEU A 133 2.17 -1.08 -3.90
C LEU A 133 2.11 -2.57 -4.21
N GLY A 134 0.96 -3.17 -3.92
CA GLY A 134 0.54 -4.44 -4.50
C GLY A 134 -0.49 -4.21 -5.58
N MET A 135 -0.89 -5.28 -6.28
CA MET A 135 -2.04 -5.28 -7.19
C MET A 135 -3.12 -6.21 -6.64
N GLY A 136 -4.34 -5.72 -6.57
CA GLY A 136 -5.50 -6.53 -6.22
C GLY A 136 -5.88 -7.53 -7.31
N LYS A 137 -6.76 -8.48 -7.01
CA LYS A 137 -7.23 -9.49 -7.96
C LYS A 137 -8.03 -8.93 -9.13
N ASN A 138 -8.65 -7.76 -8.93
CA ASN A 138 -9.37 -7.00 -9.95
C ASN A 138 -8.52 -5.85 -10.54
N GLY A 139 -7.25 -5.72 -10.14
CA GLY A 139 -6.34 -4.71 -10.61
C GLY A 139 -6.35 -3.39 -9.83
N HIS A 140 -7.00 -3.33 -8.67
CA HIS A 140 -6.97 -2.15 -7.80
C HIS A 140 -5.55 -1.88 -7.24
N LEU A 141 -5.31 -0.63 -6.82
CA LEU A 141 -4.14 -0.19 -6.05
C LEU A 141 -4.63 0.45 -4.74
N GLY A 142 -4.19 -0.06 -3.59
CA GLY A 142 -4.84 0.33 -2.34
C GLY A 142 -6.33 0.03 -2.43
N PHE A 143 -7.20 1.03 -2.20
CA PHE A 143 -8.63 0.95 -2.50
C PHE A 143 -9.05 1.83 -3.69
N ILE A 144 -8.15 2.09 -4.63
CA ILE A 144 -8.52 2.64 -5.93
C ILE A 144 -9.11 1.50 -6.75
N GLU A 145 -10.42 1.35 -6.70
CA GLU A 145 -11.18 0.29 -7.36
C GLU A 145 -11.37 0.55 -8.86
N PRO A 146 -11.54 -0.52 -9.69
CA PRO A 146 -11.93 -0.37 -11.09
C PRO A 146 -13.25 0.39 -11.26
N ASP A 147 -13.24 1.42 -12.11
CA ASP A 147 -14.39 2.27 -12.40
C ASP A 147 -14.37 2.72 -13.88
N GLU A 148 -15.44 3.35 -14.34
CA GLU A 148 -15.51 4.00 -15.66
C GLU A 148 -14.61 5.25 -15.73
N ASN A 149 -14.42 5.94 -14.61
CA ASN A 149 -13.65 7.18 -14.50
C ASN A 149 -12.51 7.04 -13.49
N TRP A 150 -11.46 7.84 -13.67
CA TRP A 150 -10.44 7.97 -12.64
C TRP A 150 -11.03 8.63 -11.40
N PRO A 151 -10.70 8.12 -10.19
CA PRO A 151 -11.20 8.72 -8.95
C PRO A 151 -10.47 10.04 -8.62
N SER A 152 -10.70 10.55 -7.43
CA SER A 152 -10.03 11.73 -6.89
C SER A 152 -8.51 11.62 -6.98
N ASP A 153 -7.86 12.75 -7.26
CA ASP A 153 -6.41 12.89 -7.16
C ASP A 153 -5.93 12.86 -5.70
N GLU A 154 -6.75 13.35 -4.77
CA GLU A 154 -6.47 13.41 -3.33
C GLU A 154 -6.96 12.16 -2.60
N CYS A 155 -6.57 12.02 -1.32
CA CYS A 155 -7.10 10.96 -0.45
C CYS A 155 -8.64 10.99 -0.41
N TYR A 156 -9.29 9.83 -0.48
CA TYR A 156 -10.74 9.76 -0.52
C TYR A 156 -11.30 8.46 0.06
N VAL A 157 -12.62 8.46 0.28
CA VAL A 157 -13.40 7.26 0.65
C VAL A 157 -13.86 6.57 -0.62
N SER A 158 -13.46 5.33 -0.79
CA SER A 158 -13.82 4.46 -1.91
C SER A 158 -14.94 3.50 -1.53
N GLU A 159 -15.88 3.25 -2.42
CA GLU A 159 -16.78 2.11 -2.34
C GLU A 159 -16.02 0.84 -2.76
N LEU A 160 -16.11 -0.21 -1.95
CA LEU A 160 -15.35 -1.43 -2.16
C LEU A 160 -16.13 -2.41 -3.05
N THR A 161 -15.46 -2.95 -4.06
CA THR A 161 -16.04 -4.01 -4.89
C THR A 161 -16.20 -5.32 -4.10
N PRO A 162 -17.11 -6.22 -4.50
CA PRO A 162 -17.22 -7.54 -3.88
C PRO A 162 -15.92 -8.35 -3.86
N ALA A 163 -15.04 -8.14 -4.84
CA ALA A 163 -13.73 -8.78 -4.89
C ALA A 163 -12.83 -8.33 -3.73
N THR A 164 -12.89 -7.05 -3.36
CA THR A 164 -12.15 -6.47 -2.24
C THR A 164 -12.79 -6.79 -0.91
N GLN A 165 -14.12 -6.75 -0.81
CA GLN A 165 -14.88 -7.15 0.38
C GLN A 165 -14.62 -8.61 0.80
N ASN A 166 -14.23 -9.49 -0.13
CA ASN A 166 -13.84 -10.88 0.14
C ASN A 166 -12.33 -11.03 0.45
N HIS A 167 -11.66 -9.98 0.89
CA HIS A 167 -10.22 -10.04 1.20
C HIS A 167 -9.95 -10.88 2.46
N LYS A 168 -8.88 -11.69 2.43
CA LYS A 168 -8.53 -12.61 3.54
C LYS A 168 -8.28 -11.90 4.87
N MET A 169 -7.82 -10.65 4.85
CA MET A 169 -7.51 -9.86 6.05
C MET A 169 -8.75 -9.60 6.91
N ILE A 170 -9.90 -9.54 6.29
CA ILE A 170 -11.20 -9.26 6.93
C ILE A 170 -12.16 -10.46 6.89
N SER A 171 -11.65 -11.66 6.61
CA SER A 171 -12.49 -12.87 6.46
C SER A 171 -13.20 -13.32 7.73
N SER A 172 -12.81 -12.81 8.88
CA SER A 172 -13.47 -13.04 10.19
C SER A 172 -14.52 -11.98 10.55
N GLU A 173 -14.63 -10.89 9.76
CA GLU A 173 -15.70 -9.91 9.95
C GLU A 173 -17.06 -10.51 9.61
N ASN A 174 -18.06 -10.29 10.48
CA ASN A 174 -19.43 -10.76 10.24
C ASN A 174 -20.11 -10.03 9.08
N THR A 175 -19.75 -8.75 8.90
CA THR A 175 -20.21 -7.91 7.81
C THR A 175 -19.00 -7.30 7.12
N PRO A 176 -18.77 -7.60 5.84
CA PRO A 176 -17.66 -6.99 5.10
C PRO A 176 -17.81 -5.47 5.04
N PRO A 177 -16.71 -4.71 5.17
CA PRO A 177 -16.74 -3.26 5.00
C PRO A 177 -17.23 -2.87 3.60
N GLU A 178 -18.13 -1.88 3.53
CA GLU A 178 -18.63 -1.32 2.27
C GLU A 178 -17.68 -0.24 1.72
N PHE A 179 -16.91 0.39 2.61
CA PHE A 179 -16.03 1.52 2.27
C PHE A 179 -14.60 1.28 2.72
N GLY A 180 -13.68 1.91 2.02
CA GLY A 180 -12.28 2.01 2.40
C GLY A 180 -11.72 3.40 2.16
N LEU A 181 -10.68 3.76 2.89
CA LEU A 181 -9.89 4.97 2.70
C LEU A 181 -8.66 4.64 1.88
N THR A 182 -8.27 5.52 0.98
CA THR A 182 -7.05 5.33 0.17
C THR A 182 -6.35 6.64 -0.15
N LEU A 183 -5.03 6.56 -0.35
CA LEU A 183 -4.30 7.64 -1.01
C LEU A 183 -4.81 7.79 -2.45
N GLY A 184 -4.88 9.03 -2.92
CA GLY A 184 -5.32 9.32 -4.28
C GLY A 184 -4.22 9.14 -5.33
N ILE A 185 -4.59 9.33 -6.60
CA ILE A 185 -3.69 9.15 -7.76
C ILE A 185 -2.49 10.12 -7.71
N LYS A 186 -2.68 11.34 -7.21
CA LYS A 186 -1.62 12.35 -7.02
C LYS A 186 -0.46 11.78 -6.20
N SER A 187 -0.75 11.16 -5.05
CA SER A 187 0.27 10.56 -4.18
C SER A 187 1.06 9.45 -4.88
N ILE A 188 0.40 8.68 -5.77
CA ILE A 188 1.04 7.62 -6.55
C ILE A 188 1.96 8.24 -7.60
N LEU A 189 1.48 9.21 -8.38
CA LEU A 189 2.23 9.79 -9.49
C LEU A 189 3.36 10.71 -9.04
N GLU A 190 3.24 11.35 -7.87
CA GLU A 190 4.25 12.23 -7.29
C GLU A 190 5.30 11.48 -6.46
N ALA A 191 5.08 10.22 -6.11
CA ALA A 191 6.09 9.42 -5.41
C ALA A 191 7.40 9.40 -6.21
N LYS A 192 8.56 9.52 -5.53
CA LYS A 192 9.85 9.57 -6.24
C LYS A 192 10.23 8.23 -6.84
N GLU A 193 9.91 7.12 -6.17
CA GLU A 193 10.09 5.75 -6.64
C GLU A 193 8.94 4.87 -6.17
N ILE A 194 8.53 3.93 -7.02
CA ILE A 194 7.51 2.94 -6.68
C ILE A 194 8.12 1.55 -6.68
N LEU A 195 7.91 0.81 -5.59
CA LEU A 195 8.11 -0.63 -5.52
C LEU A 195 6.76 -1.30 -5.74
N PHE A 196 6.61 -1.96 -6.89
CA PHE A 196 5.38 -2.66 -7.26
C PHE A 196 5.59 -4.16 -7.13
N ILE A 197 4.83 -4.81 -6.23
CA ILE A 197 4.94 -6.23 -5.91
C ILE A 197 3.71 -6.96 -6.42
N VAL A 198 3.90 -7.88 -7.36
CA VAL A 198 2.81 -8.70 -7.91
C VAL A 198 3.16 -10.17 -7.72
N THR A 199 2.39 -10.86 -6.88
CA THR A 199 2.59 -12.28 -6.54
C THR A 199 1.25 -12.99 -6.37
N GLY A 200 1.27 -14.30 -6.58
CA GLY A 200 0.10 -15.17 -6.43
C GLY A 200 -0.54 -15.52 -7.78
N THR A 201 -0.69 -16.82 -8.01
CA THR A 201 -1.20 -17.37 -9.29
C THR A 201 -2.61 -16.88 -9.64
N GLU A 202 -3.40 -16.50 -8.64
CA GLU A 202 -4.75 -15.94 -8.80
C GLU A 202 -4.76 -14.55 -9.49
N LYS A 203 -3.58 -13.92 -9.59
CA LYS A 203 -3.43 -12.62 -10.27
C LYS A 203 -2.92 -12.73 -11.70
N LYS A 204 -2.63 -13.94 -12.20
CA LYS A 204 -2.07 -14.13 -13.56
C LYS A 204 -2.89 -13.47 -14.66
N SER A 205 -4.22 -13.60 -14.60
CA SER A 205 -5.10 -13.02 -15.62
C SER A 205 -5.01 -11.49 -15.63
N ILE A 206 -5.21 -10.86 -14.48
CA ILE A 206 -5.18 -9.39 -14.38
C ILE A 206 -3.76 -8.83 -14.62
N TYR A 207 -2.72 -9.57 -14.25
CA TYR A 207 -1.34 -9.22 -14.55
C TYR A 207 -1.06 -9.26 -16.06
N SER A 208 -1.60 -10.25 -16.77
CA SER A 208 -1.51 -10.32 -18.24
C SER A 208 -2.22 -9.15 -18.92
N GLU A 209 -3.37 -8.70 -18.40
CA GLU A 209 -4.05 -7.50 -18.88
C GLU A 209 -3.20 -6.24 -18.62
N TRP A 210 -2.63 -6.12 -17.41
CA TRP A 210 -1.76 -5.01 -17.05
C TRP A 210 -0.53 -4.89 -17.99
N LEU A 211 0.05 -6.02 -18.39
CA LEU A 211 1.20 -6.06 -19.33
C LEU A 211 0.88 -5.51 -20.72
N LYS A 212 -0.40 -5.36 -21.10
CA LYS A 212 -0.79 -4.72 -22.37
C LYS A 212 -0.52 -3.22 -22.42
N LYS A 213 -0.16 -2.60 -21.30
CA LYS A 213 0.19 -1.17 -21.14
C LYS A 213 -0.92 -0.18 -21.53
N VAL A 214 -2.16 -0.64 -21.52
CA VAL A 214 -3.33 0.23 -21.76
C VAL A 214 -3.70 0.89 -20.46
N VAL A 215 -3.53 2.21 -20.35
CA VAL A 215 -3.88 2.98 -19.15
C VAL A 215 -5.38 3.27 -19.12
N THR A 216 -6.08 2.73 -18.14
CA THR A 216 -7.53 2.82 -18.02
C THR A 216 -7.98 2.76 -16.56
N PRO A 217 -9.02 3.50 -16.15
CA PRO A 217 -9.56 3.40 -14.80
C PRO A 217 -10.21 2.04 -14.50
N LYS A 218 -10.59 1.26 -15.52
CA LYS A 218 -11.06 -0.13 -15.38
C LYS A 218 -9.95 -1.10 -14.90
N LEU A 219 -8.70 -0.67 -14.94
CA LEU A 219 -7.53 -1.36 -14.42
C LEU A 219 -6.64 -0.34 -13.71
N PRO A 220 -6.96 0.06 -12.46
CA PRO A 220 -6.26 1.15 -11.77
C PRO A 220 -4.74 0.99 -11.71
N ALA A 221 -4.24 -0.24 -11.54
CA ALA A 221 -2.81 -0.53 -11.58
C ALA A 221 -2.13 -0.08 -12.89
N SER A 222 -2.90 0.09 -13.97
CA SER A 222 -2.36 0.56 -15.25
C SER A 222 -1.82 2.00 -15.20
N ILE A 223 -2.21 2.81 -14.20
CA ILE A 223 -1.67 4.16 -14.01
C ILE A 223 -0.15 4.16 -13.82
N LEU A 224 0.39 3.05 -13.29
CA LEU A 224 1.83 2.90 -13.05
C LEU A 224 2.66 2.96 -14.34
N TRP A 225 2.07 2.73 -15.51
CA TRP A 225 2.75 2.92 -16.79
C TRP A 225 3.07 4.39 -17.09
N LYS A 226 2.39 5.34 -16.43
CA LYS A 226 2.70 6.78 -16.51
C LYS A 226 3.82 7.20 -15.55
N HIS A 227 4.17 6.38 -14.55
CA HIS A 227 5.17 6.75 -13.58
C HIS A 227 6.60 6.45 -14.07
N PRO A 228 7.55 7.41 -13.98
CA PRO A 228 8.88 7.25 -14.56
C PRO A 228 9.76 6.23 -13.86
N ARG A 229 9.55 5.98 -12.57
CA ARG A 229 10.42 5.13 -11.72
C ARG A 229 9.64 4.07 -10.96
N VAL A 230 9.23 3.03 -11.66
CA VAL A 230 8.59 1.83 -11.09
C VAL A 230 9.56 0.66 -11.18
N SER A 231 9.77 -0.02 -10.05
CA SER A 231 10.44 -1.31 -9.97
C SER A 231 9.39 -2.38 -9.69
N LEU A 232 9.08 -3.18 -10.70
CA LEU A 232 8.21 -4.35 -10.58
C LEU A 232 9.03 -5.54 -10.11
N ILE A 233 8.56 -6.22 -9.06
CA ILE A 233 9.09 -7.49 -8.61
C ILE A 233 7.95 -8.50 -8.60
N THR A 234 8.10 -9.60 -9.31
CA THR A 234 7.02 -10.57 -9.54
C THR A 234 7.55 -12.01 -9.63
N ASP A 235 6.70 -12.97 -9.28
CA ASP A 235 6.88 -14.41 -9.46
C ASP A 235 5.88 -15.02 -10.49
N LEU A 236 5.25 -14.16 -11.32
CA LEU A 236 4.22 -14.52 -12.31
C LEU A 236 4.74 -14.57 -13.73
#